data_cc5a8746f8577c679b559cd45c8320e0
#
_entry.id   cc5a8746f8577c679b559cd45c8320e0
#
_cell.length_a   1.000
_cell.length_b   1.000
_cell.length_c   1.000
_cell.angle_alpha   90.00
_cell.angle_beta   90.00
_cell.angle_gamma   90.00
#
_symmetry.space_group_name_H-M   'P 1'
#
loop_
_entity.id
_entity.type
_entity.pdbx_description
1 polymer ?
#
loop_
_entity_poly.entity_id
_entity_poly.type
_entity_poly.pdbx_seq_one_letter_code
_entity_poly.pdbx_strand_id
1 'polypeptide(L)'
;DNTEAWSGFHAVNTMFVVTEASGISEATYNAIEGNLQGNSRLLIVFNPNITTGYAARAMKSNRFAKFRLNSLNAENVVKRKLVIPGQVDYKWVKDKVINWCSPIQKADFNEGEGDFKWEDGLYRPNDLFRVKVLGMFPKVSEDVLIPYEWIELANDNWNRLQEEGFTPSKSCKIGSDVAGMGRDESVLCPRYGNYVPKFEIHQSAGKADHMHVAGMHIIYLSDKKSKAYIDTIGEGAGVYSRLEELGYRNVYSCKYSESAKGLHDLTGQYEFANMRAYCYWSLRDWLNPKNGFGAAIPPCDKLMEEATETHWKFQSDGRIIIEPKEEIKKRIKRSPDYMDALANTFYPFDYDFISDEELLKDFL
;
A
#
# COMPACT_ATOMS: atom_id res chain seq x y z
N ASP A 1 -2.18 -24.42 7.01
CA ASP A 1 -3.61 -24.44 7.41
C ASP A 1 -4.12 -25.88 7.43
N ASN A 2 -4.23 -26.45 8.65
CA ASN A 2 -4.81 -27.78 8.80
C ASN A 2 -6.32 -27.64 9.06
N THR A 3 -7.13 -27.62 7.99
CA THR A 3 -8.60 -27.53 8.06
C THR A 3 -9.22 -28.69 8.82
N GLU A 4 -8.58 -29.87 8.84
CA GLU A 4 -9.05 -31.05 9.59
C GLU A 4 -8.98 -30.82 11.10
N ALA A 5 -8.06 -29.97 11.58
CA ALA A 5 -7.95 -29.63 13.01
C ALA A 5 -9.19 -28.88 13.53
N TRP A 6 -9.99 -28.28 12.67
CA TRP A 6 -11.21 -27.55 13.02
C TRP A 6 -12.48 -28.37 12.86
N SER A 7 -12.39 -29.61 12.41
CA SER A 7 -13.51 -30.54 12.32
C SER A 7 -13.58 -31.43 13.56
N GLY A 8 -14.78 -31.79 13.99
CA GLY A 8 -15.00 -32.77 15.08
C GLY A 8 -15.11 -32.20 16.48
N PHE A 9 -15.26 -30.89 16.66
CA PHE A 9 -15.56 -30.29 17.96
C PHE A 9 -17.03 -30.41 18.29
N HIS A 10 -17.38 -31.37 19.14
CA HIS A 10 -18.76 -31.63 19.57
C HIS A 10 -18.88 -31.46 21.09
N ALA A 11 -19.62 -30.42 21.49
CA ALA A 11 -19.99 -30.21 22.88
C ALA A 11 -21.38 -29.57 22.95
N VAL A 12 -22.04 -29.71 24.10
CA VAL A 12 -23.40 -29.15 24.34
C VAL A 12 -23.39 -27.63 24.17
N ASN A 13 -22.29 -26.98 24.59
CA ASN A 13 -22.06 -25.55 24.43
C ASN A 13 -20.67 -25.35 23.84
N THR A 14 -20.56 -24.77 22.64
CA THR A 14 -19.31 -24.49 21.95
C THR A 14 -19.27 -23.04 21.56
N MET A 15 -18.12 -22.41 21.72
CA MET A 15 -17.86 -21.07 21.22
C MET A 15 -16.58 -21.05 20.39
N PHE A 16 -16.69 -20.72 19.13
CA PHE A 16 -15.55 -20.43 18.26
C PHE A 16 -15.27 -18.94 18.33
N VAL A 17 -14.02 -18.59 18.61
CA VAL A 17 -13.53 -17.21 18.58
C VAL A 17 -12.45 -17.12 17.50
N VAL A 18 -12.74 -16.39 16.42
CA VAL A 18 -11.85 -16.20 15.30
C VAL A 18 -11.35 -14.76 15.34
N THR A 19 -10.09 -14.58 15.70
CA THR A 19 -9.40 -13.27 15.68
C THR A 19 -8.60 -13.14 14.38
N GLU A 20 -8.29 -11.90 13.98
CA GLU A 20 -7.65 -11.58 12.68
C GLU A 20 -8.37 -12.25 11.52
N ALA A 21 -9.68 -12.25 11.59
CA ALA A 21 -10.56 -13.12 10.82
C ALA A 21 -10.62 -12.80 9.33
N SER A 22 -10.14 -11.65 8.89
CA SER A 22 -10.05 -11.27 7.46
C SER A 22 -9.03 -12.13 6.69
N GLY A 23 -7.97 -12.62 7.36
CA GLY A 23 -6.93 -13.46 6.75
C GLY A 23 -7.24 -14.98 6.80
N ILE A 24 -8.35 -15.39 7.38
CA ILE A 24 -8.69 -16.81 7.53
C ILE A 24 -9.36 -17.38 6.26
N SER A 25 -8.90 -18.56 5.82
CA SER A 25 -9.39 -19.19 4.60
C SER A 25 -10.85 -19.61 4.67
N GLU A 26 -11.55 -19.60 3.53
CA GLU A 26 -12.93 -20.09 3.41
C GLU A 26 -13.08 -21.56 3.87
N ALA A 27 -12.06 -22.38 3.60
CA ALA A 27 -12.07 -23.80 4.00
C ALA A 27 -12.12 -23.95 5.54
N THR A 28 -11.38 -23.10 6.27
CA THR A 28 -11.43 -23.07 7.74
C THR A 28 -12.80 -22.66 8.24
N TYR A 29 -13.42 -21.62 7.67
CA TYR A 29 -14.76 -21.22 8.04
C TYR A 29 -15.81 -22.30 7.75
N ASN A 30 -15.71 -23.00 6.63
CA ASN A 30 -16.60 -24.13 6.32
C ASN A 30 -16.48 -25.25 7.35
N ALA A 31 -15.25 -25.53 7.82
CA ALA A 31 -15.04 -26.52 8.88
C ALA A 31 -15.65 -26.07 10.22
N ILE A 32 -15.53 -24.78 10.57
CA ILE A 32 -16.16 -24.20 11.76
C ILE A 32 -17.69 -24.25 11.65
N GLU A 33 -18.25 -23.84 10.50
CA GLU A 33 -19.72 -23.87 10.28
C GLU A 33 -20.30 -25.28 10.42
N GLY A 34 -19.57 -26.31 9.98
CA GLY A 34 -19.97 -27.72 10.18
C GLY A 34 -20.11 -28.11 11.65
N ASN A 35 -19.46 -27.40 12.56
CA ASN A 35 -19.52 -27.64 14.02
C ASN A 35 -20.52 -26.72 14.76
N LEU A 36 -21.16 -25.77 14.07
CA LEU A 36 -22.14 -24.86 14.68
C LEU A 36 -23.50 -25.53 14.82
N GLN A 37 -23.59 -26.46 15.76
CA GLN A 37 -24.82 -27.22 16.07
C GLN A 37 -25.31 -26.89 17.50
N GLY A 38 -26.62 -27.01 17.73
CA GLY A 38 -27.20 -26.82 19.05
C GLY A 38 -26.96 -25.44 19.60
N ASN A 39 -26.26 -25.35 20.74
CA ASN A 39 -25.99 -24.11 21.45
C ASN A 39 -24.62 -23.49 21.09
N SER A 40 -24.10 -23.81 19.90
CA SER A 40 -22.80 -23.27 19.43
C SER A 40 -22.89 -21.79 19.04
N ARG A 41 -21.80 -21.07 19.24
CA ARG A 41 -21.66 -19.65 18.90
C ARG A 41 -20.37 -19.40 18.12
N LEU A 42 -20.42 -18.45 17.22
CA LEU A 42 -19.24 -17.97 16.47
C LEU A 42 -19.08 -16.49 16.70
N LEU A 43 -17.94 -16.10 17.26
CA LEU A 43 -17.48 -14.70 17.38
C LEU A 43 -16.36 -14.48 16.35
N ILE A 44 -16.55 -13.50 15.49
CA ILE A 44 -15.59 -13.09 14.46
C ILE A 44 -15.09 -11.70 14.79
N VAL A 45 -13.79 -11.56 14.98
CA VAL A 45 -13.13 -10.27 15.29
C VAL A 45 -12.09 -9.98 14.21
N PHE A 46 -12.21 -8.85 13.55
CA PHE A 46 -11.31 -8.48 12.46
C PHE A 46 -11.24 -6.97 12.23
N ASN A 47 -10.17 -6.53 11.61
CA ASN A 47 -10.09 -5.23 10.98
C ASN A 47 -10.75 -5.31 9.60
N PRO A 48 -11.61 -4.36 9.22
CA PRO A 48 -12.35 -4.40 7.95
C PRO A 48 -11.46 -3.92 6.77
N ASN A 49 -10.29 -4.53 6.61
CA ASN A 49 -9.28 -4.20 5.62
C ASN A 49 -9.53 -4.86 4.25
N ILE A 50 -10.27 -5.98 4.22
CA ILE A 50 -10.61 -6.72 3.01
C ILE A 50 -12.12 -6.71 2.81
N THR A 51 -12.59 -6.30 1.62
CA THR A 51 -14.01 -6.13 1.30
C THR A 51 -14.69 -7.44 0.87
N THR A 52 -13.92 -8.50 0.73
CA THR A 52 -14.32 -9.85 0.28
C THR A 52 -14.10 -10.90 1.39
N GLY A 53 -14.37 -12.17 1.10
CA GLY A 53 -14.20 -13.26 2.05
C GLY A 53 -15.32 -13.41 3.08
N TYR A 54 -15.19 -14.44 3.94
CA TYR A 54 -16.23 -14.82 4.90
C TYR A 54 -16.56 -13.72 5.91
N ALA A 55 -15.54 -13.09 6.52
CA ALA A 55 -15.72 -12.04 7.53
C ALA A 55 -16.46 -10.81 6.95
N ALA A 56 -16.12 -10.39 5.73
CA ALA A 56 -16.79 -9.29 5.05
C ALA A 56 -18.26 -9.66 4.71
N ARG A 57 -18.52 -10.88 4.26
CA ARG A 57 -19.90 -11.35 4.03
C ARG A 57 -20.70 -11.44 5.33
N ALA A 58 -20.09 -11.89 6.44
CA ALA A 58 -20.73 -11.95 7.75
C ALA A 58 -21.20 -10.54 8.19
N MET A 59 -20.39 -9.50 7.98
CA MET A 59 -20.78 -8.10 8.25
C MET A 59 -21.93 -7.60 7.38
N LYS A 60 -22.11 -8.14 6.18
CA LYS A 60 -23.23 -7.79 5.27
C LYS A 60 -24.47 -8.66 5.54
N SER A 61 -24.31 -9.82 6.15
CA SER A 61 -25.39 -10.81 6.37
C SER A 61 -26.27 -10.42 7.57
N ASN A 62 -27.56 -10.73 7.49
CA ASN A 62 -28.51 -10.60 8.60
C ASN A 62 -28.44 -11.76 9.61
N ARG A 63 -27.61 -12.78 9.37
CA ARG A 63 -27.41 -13.93 10.28
C ARG A 63 -26.60 -13.60 11.51
N PHE A 64 -25.83 -12.49 11.51
CA PHE A 64 -24.91 -12.11 12.57
C PHE A 64 -25.37 -10.83 13.29
N ALA A 65 -25.25 -10.83 14.62
CA ALA A 65 -25.23 -9.61 15.39
C ALA A 65 -23.90 -8.88 15.08
N LYS A 66 -23.97 -7.57 14.83
CA LYS A 66 -22.84 -6.78 14.35
C LYS A 66 -22.44 -5.72 15.36
N PHE A 67 -21.16 -5.67 15.67
CA PHE A 67 -20.58 -4.67 16.54
C PHE A 67 -19.45 -3.97 15.77
N ARG A 68 -19.49 -2.67 15.74
CA ARG A 68 -18.42 -1.85 15.16
C ARG A 68 -17.72 -1.09 16.28
N LEU A 69 -16.45 -1.35 16.46
CA LEU A 69 -15.61 -0.63 17.41
C LEU A 69 -15.05 0.61 16.69
N ASN A 70 -15.54 1.78 17.09
CA ASN A 70 -15.10 3.07 16.57
C ASN A 70 -14.21 3.73 17.63
N SER A 71 -12.95 3.98 17.29
CA SER A 71 -11.97 4.59 18.19
C SER A 71 -12.37 5.99 18.68
N LEU A 72 -13.20 6.72 17.92
CA LEU A 72 -13.73 8.01 18.34
C LEU A 72 -14.60 7.89 19.63
N ASN A 73 -15.20 6.72 19.84
CA ASN A 73 -16.06 6.44 21.00
C ASN A 73 -15.30 5.79 22.17
N ALA A 74 -13.99 5.57 22.01
CA ALA A 74 -13.17 4.99 23.08
C ALA A 74 -13.12 5.92 24.30
N GLU A 75 -13.19 5.35 25.50
CA GLU A 75 -13.28 6.11 26.76
C GLU A 75 -12.11 7.10 26.93
N ASN A 76 -10.88 6.66 26.59
CA ASN A 76 -9.69 7.53 26.64
C ASN A 76 -9.79 8.71 25.67
N VAL A 77 -10.43 8.51 24.54
CA VAL A 77 -10.60 9.53 23.49
C VAL A 77 -11.68 10.52 23.90
N VAL A 78 -12.85 10.03 24.33
CA VAL A 78 -13.97 10.86 24.78
C VAL A 78 -13.60 11.72 25.98
N LYS A 79 -12.92 11.13 26.96
CA LYS A 79 -12.51 11.83 28.19
C LYS A 79 -11.17 12.58 28.05
N ARG A 80 -10.49 12.45 26.92
CA ARG A 80 -9.19 13.08 26.62
C ARG A 80 -8.12 12.79 27.69
N LYS A 81 -8.19 11.64 28.35
CA LYS A 81 -7.26 11.18 29.38
C LYS A 81 -7.19 9.67 29.41
N LEU A 82 -6.10 9.13 29.97
CA LEU A 82 -5.96 7.70 30.18
C LEU A 82 -6.92 7.24 31.29
N VAL A 83 -7.95 6.49 30.89
CA VAL A 83 -8.94 5.86 31.78
C VAL A 83 -8.78 4.35 31.74
N ILE A 84 -8.59 3.78 30.57
CA ILE A 84 -8.46 2.35 30.34
C ILE A 84 -7.05 2.09 29.77
N PRO A 85 -6.14 1.45 30.51
CA PRO A 85 -4.82 1.08 30.01
C PRO A 85 -4.92 0.16 28.80
N GLY A 86 -4.08 0.40 27.77
CA GLY A 86 -4.06 -0.38 26.53
C GLY A 86 -5.13 -0.01 25.49
N GLN A 87 -6.10 0.84 25.84
CA GLN A 87 -7.05 1.38 24.86
C GLN A 87 -6.41 2.56 24.13
N VAL A 88 -6.81 2.77 22.85
CA VAL A 88 -6.39 3.91 22.03
C VAL A 88 -6.58 5.24 22.78
N ASP A 89 -5.64 6.15 22.67
CA ASP A 89 -5.67 7.44 23.35
C ASP A 89 -6.09 8.60 22.42
N TYR A 90 -6.44 9.73 23.05
CA TYR A 90 -6.87 10.93 22.36
C TYR A 90 -5.78 11.53 21.44
N LYS A 91 -4.51 11.50 21.85
CA LYS A 91 -3.41 12.11 21.08
C LYS A 91 -3.19 11.38 19.77
N TRP A 92 -3.23 10.04 19.82
CA TRP A 92 -3.12 9.20 18.63
C TRP A 92 -4.26 9.48 17.65
N VAL A 93 -5.51 9.49 18.12
CA VAL A 93 -6.66 9.79 17.26
C VAL A 93 -6.57 11.19 16.67
N LYS A 94 -6.20 12.19 17.46
CA LYS A 94 -6.03 13.58 17.01
C LYS A 94 -4.97 13.67 15.88
N ASP A 95 -3.84 13.00 16.04
CA ASP A 95 -2.81 12.91 15.00
C ASP A 95 -3.39 12.32 13.70
N LYS A 96 -4.17 11.23 13.80
CA LYS A 96 -4.78 10.60 12.62
C LYS A 96 -5.86 11.47 11.97
N VAL A 97 -6.65 12.20 12.74
CA VAL A 97 -7.60 13.19 12.18
C VAL A 97 -6.88 14.26 11.36
N ILE A 98 -5.75 14.76 11.86
CA ILE A 98 -4.97 15.79 11.16
C ILE A 98 -4.36 15.25 9.87
N ASN A 99 -3.83 14.02 9.90
CA ASN A 99 -3.06 13.47 8.79
C ASN A 99 -3.93 12.69 7.78
N TRP A 100 -4.96 11.97 8.24
CA TRP A 100 -5.75 11.04 7.40
C TRP A 100 -7.17 11.54 7.08
N CYS A 101 -7.53 12.76 7.47
CA CYS A 101 -8.84 13.32 7.17
C CYS A 101 -8.74 14.69 6.53
N SER A 102 -9.70 14.99 5.67
CA SER A 102 -9.87 16.29 5.05
C SER A 102 -10.97 17.08 5.72
N PRO A 103 -10.77 18.36 6.08
CA PRO A 103 -11.85 19.21 6.56
C PRO A 103 -12.88 19.43 5.47
N ILE A 104 -14.16 19.41 5.83
CA ILE A 104 -15.27 19.61 4.90
C ILE A 104 -16.24 20.69 5.41
N GLN A 105 -17.04 21.26 4.49
CA GLN A 105 -18.12 22.17 4.85
C GLN A 105 -19.37 21.37 5.26
N LYS A 106 -20.25 22.00 6.03
CA LYS A 106 -21.52 21.38 6.48
C LYS A 106 -22.41 20.92 5.31
N ALA A 107 -22.34 21.61 4.18
CA ALA A 107 -23.10 21.26 2.98
C ALA A 107 -22.63 19.95 2.32
N ASP A 108 -21.35 19.59 2.52
CA ASP A 108 -20.72 18.40 1.91
C ASP A 108 -20.76 17.17 2.84
N PHE A 109 -21.35 17.32 4.03
CA PHE A 109 -21.36 16.27 5.04
C PHE A 109 -22.27 15.10 4.64
N ASN A 110 -21.71 13.91 4.61
CA ASN A 110 -22.38 12.66 4.26
C ASN A 110 -21.94 11.51 5.19
N GLU A 111 -22.84 11.07 6.06
CA GLU A 111 -22.58 9.95 6.98
C GLU A 111 -22.23 8.65 6.24
N GLY A 112 -22.79 8.43 5.04
CA GLY A 112 -22.49 7.26 4.20
C GLY A 112 -21.03 7.21 3.74
N GLU A 113 -20.41 8.39 3.61
CA GLU A 113 -18.99 8.56 3.32
C GLU A 113 -18.09 8.36 4.56
N GLY A 114 -18.69 8.13 5.73
CA GLY A 114 -17.98 8.03 6.99
C GLY A 114 -17.59 9.39 7.58
N ASP A 115 -18.16 10.49 7.07
CA ASP A 115 -17.90 11.83 7.57
C ASP A 115 -18.30 11.94 9.04
N PHE A 116 -17.50 12.66 9.82
CA PHE A 116 -17.70 12.76 11.26
C PHE A 116 -17.35 14.14 11.78
N LYS A 117 -17.87 14.42 12.97
CA LYS A 117 -17.52 15.62 13.74
C LYS A 117 -16.36 15.31 14.68
N TRP A 118 -15.33 16.13 14.68
CA TRP A 118 -14.24 16.08 15.63
C TRP A 118 -13.94 17.48 16.15
N GLU A 119 -14.02 17.67 17.46
CA GLU A 119 -13.98 18.98 18.11
C GLU A 119 -14.99 19.95 17.43
N ASP A 120 -14.52 21.06 16.89
CA ASP A 120 -15.39 22.07 16.23
C ASP A 120 -15.45 21.91 14.71
N GLY A 121 -14.77 20.91 14.14
CA GLY A 121 -14.69 20.66 12.69
C GLY A 121 -15.51 19.48 12.20
N LEU A 122 -15.76 19.46 10.89
CA LEU A 122 -16.31 18.32 10.16
C LEU A 122 -15.21 17.77 9.24
N TYR A 123 -15.09 16.46 9.19
CA TYR A 123 -14.00 15.79 8.50
C TYR A 123 -14.48 14.62 7.68
N ARG A 124 -13.86 14.42 6.50
CA ARG A 124 -13.99 13.25 5.64
C ARG A 124 -12.75 12.37 5.80
N PRO A 125 -12.91 11.10 6.18
CA PRO A 125 -11.80 10.17 6.35
C PRO A 125 -11.30 9.63 5.01
N ASN A 126 -9.98 9.37 4.90
CA ASN A 126 -9.43 8.47 3.89
C ASN A 126 -9.64 7.00 4.30
N ASP A 127 -9.20 6.05 3.46
CA ASP A 127 -9.42 4.62 3.72
C ASP A 127 -8.64 4.09 4.93
N LEU A 128 -7.45 4.64 5.22
CA LEU A 128 -6.72 4.30 6.44
C LEU A 128 -7.50 4.65 7.71
N PHE A 129 -8.07 5.85 7.76
CA PHE A 129 -8.87 6.28 8.90
C PHE A 129 -10.17 5.48 9.01
N ARG A 130 -10.81 5.16 7.87
CA ARG A 130 -12.00 4.32 7.85
C ARG A 130 -11.73 2.95 8.48
N VAL A 131 -10.66 2.29 8.06
CA VAL A 131 -10.31 0.95 8.55
C VAL A 131 -9.79 0.98 9.99
N LYS A 132 -8.75 1.78 10.25
CA LYS A 132 -8.00 1.73 11.51
C LYS A 132 -8.64 2.51 12.67
N VAL A 133 -9.48 3.48 12.38
CA VAL A 133 -10.10 4.35 13.43
C VAL A 133 -11.60 4.13 13.52
N LEU A 134 -12.32 4.15 12.39
CA LEU A 134 -13.78 4.03 12.38
C LEU A 134 -14.28 2.58 12.39
N GLY A 135 -13.43 1.58 12.11
CA GLY A 135 -13.85 0.19 11.92
C GLY A 135 -14.82 0.03 10.75
N MET A 136 -14.57 0.74 9.66
CA MET A 136 -15.35 0.71 8.42
C MET A 136 -14.51 0.11 7.30
N PHE A 137 -15.16 -0.57 6.34
CA PHE A 137 -14.47 -1.03 5.13
C PHE A 137 -13.95 0.16 4.31
N PRO A 138 -12.82 -0.03 3.57
CA PRO A 138 -12.35 0.97 2.61
C PRO A 138 -13.40 1.21 1.52
N LYS A 139 -13.32 2.33 0.85
CA LYS A 139 -14.17 2.61 -0.31
C LYS A 139 -13.72 1.76 -1.50
N VAL A 140 -14.69 1.31 -2.28
CA VAL A 140 -14.44 0.70 -3.58
C VAL A 140 -14.69 1.78 -4.63
N SER A 141 -13.64 2.30 -5.24
CA SER A 141 -13.71 3.26 -6.35
C SER A 141 -13.04 2.66 -7.58
N GLU A 142 -13.69 2.76 -8.75
CA GLU A 142 -13.17 2.18 -10.00
C GLU A 142 -11.95 2.94 -10.54
N ASP A 143 -11.76 4.18 -10.14
CA ASP A 143 -10.68 5.07 -10.57
C ASP A 143 -9.48 5.08 -9.61
N VAL A 144 -9.54 4.38 -8.48
CA VAL A 144 -8.38 4.16 -7.61
C VAL A 144 -7.39 3.23 -8.33
N LEU A 145 -6.13 3.63 -8.35
CA LEU A 145 -5.10 2.88 -9.06
C LEU A 145 -4.86 1.51 -8.41
N ILE A 146 -4.66 1.47 -7.10
CA ILE A 146 -4.36 0.24 -6.34
C ILE A 146 -5.36 0.13 -5.19
N PRO A 147 -6.26 -0.87 -5.22
CA PRO A 147 -7.19 -1.12 -4.13
C PRO A 147 -6.48 -1.42 -2.81
N TYR A 148 -7.06 -0.95 -1.71
CA TYR A 148 -6.54 -1.16 -0.36
C TYR A 148 -6.20 -2.63 -0.09
N GLU A 149 -7.10 -3.55 -0.45
CA GLU A 149 -6.92 -4.99 -0.19
C GLU A 149 -5.72 -5.60 -0.91
N TRP A 150 -5.25 -5.03 -2.02
CA TRP A 150 -4.07 -5.56 -2.72
C TRP A 150 -2.78 -5.28 -1.95
N ILE A 151 -2.69 -4.11 -1.33
CA ILE A 151 -1.57 -3.78 -0.45
C ILE A 151 -1.60 -4.63 0.82
N GLU A 152 -2.77 -4.84 1.43
CA GLU A 152 -2.91 -5.72 2.60
C GLU A 152 -2.46 -7.15 2.28
N LEU A 153 -2.88 -7.71 1.14
CA LEU A 153 -2.42 -9.04 0.70
C LEU A 153 -0.90 -9.10 0.50
N ALA A 154 -0.30 -8.03 -0.03
CA ALA A 154 1.15 -7.96 -0.19
C ALA A 154 1.88 -7.82 1.17
N ASN A 155 1.28 -7.13 2.15
CA ASN A 155 1.79 -7.10 3.53
C ASN A 155 1.67 -8.47 4.21
N ASP A 156 0.56 -9.19 4.03
CA ASP A 156 0.38 -10.54 4.55
C ASP A 156 1.41 -11.51 3.97
N ASN A 157 1.68 -11.43 2.66
CA ASN A 157 2.75 -12.20 2.01
C ASN A 157 4.11 -11.88 2.62
N TRP A 158 4.40 -10.61 2.88
CA TRP A 158 5.66 -10.18 3.49
C TRP A 158 5.81 -10.76 4.90
N ASN A 159 4.77 -10.65 5.75
CA ASN A 159 4.76 -11.18 7.10
C ASN A 159 5.02 -12.69 7.10
N ARG A 160 4.31 -13.44 6.22
CA ARG A 160 4.51 -14.88 6.06
C ARG A 160 5.96 -15.21 5.66
N LEU A 161 6.53 -14.50 4.70
CA LEU A 161 7.92 -14.71 4.28
C LEU A 161 8.93 -14.40 5.40
N GLN A 162 8.64 -13.40 6.27
CA GLN A 162 9.46 -13.13 7.45
C GLN A 162 9.41 -14.30 8.45
N GLU A 163 8.23 -14.83 8.73
CA GLU A 163 8.04 -15.99 9.62
C GLU A 163 8.74 -17.26 9.09
N GLU A 164 8.74 -17.45 7.76
CA GLU A 164 9.43 -18.54 7.07
C GLU A 164 10.96 -18.35 6.98
N GLY A 165 11.49 -17.20 7.41
CA GLY A 165 12.93 -16.89 7.33
C GLY A 165 13.42 -16.71 5.89
N PHE A 166 12.58 -16.18 5.01
CA PHE A 166 12.92 -15.97 3.60
C PHE A 166 14.13 -15.06 3.44
N THR A 167 15.05 -15.47 2.59
CA THR A 167 16.23 -14.66 2.22
C THR A 167 16.15 -14.34 0.73
N PRO A 168 16.10 -13.05 0.34
CA PRO A 168 16.02 -12.65 -1.05
C PRO A 168 17.31 -12.98 -1.83
N SER A 169 17.23 -12.93 -3.16
CA SER A 169 18.40 -12.99 -4.05
C SER A 169 19.38 -11.85 -3.73
N LYS A 170 20.63 -11.97 -4.22
CA LYS A 170 21.64 -10.92 -3.95
C LYS A 170 21.43 -9.64 -4.75
N SER A 171 20.83 -9.73 -5.94
CA SER A 171 20.62 -8.60 -6.83
C SER A 171 19.22 -8.02 -6.71
N CYS A 172 19.11 -6.70 -6.77
CA CYS A 172 17.84 -5.97 -6.69
C CYS A 172 17.74 -4.84 -7.71
N LYS A 173 16.51 -4.38 -7.95
CA LYS A 173 16.21 -3.09 -8.57
C LYS A 173 15.98 -2.08 -7.45
N ILE A 174 16.71 -0.97 -7.45
CA ILE A 174 16.56 0.09 -6.45
C ILE A 174 15.86 1.26 -7.12
N GLY A 175 14.60 1.48 -6.79
CA GLY A 175 13.92 2.71 -7.19
C GLY A 175 14.07 3.78 -6.13
N SER A 176 14.24 5.04 -6.53
CA SER A 176 14.36 6.14 -5.57
C SER A 176 13.69 7.42 -6.02
N ASP A 177 13.01 8.07 -5.07
CA ASP A 177 12.59 9.45 -5.12
C ASP A 177 13.48 10.26 -4.17
N VAL A 178 14.17 11.26 -4.69
CA VAL A 178 15.16 12.06 -3.94
C VAL A 178 14.56 13.41 -3.59
N ALA A 179 14.41 13.66 -2.29
CA ALA A 179 13.92 14.94 -1.79
C ALA A 179 14.98 16.04 -1.86
N GLY A 180 14.49 17.26 -2.10
CA GLY A 180 15.28 18.48 -2.02
C GLY A 180 15.41 19.05 -0.61
N MET A 181 15.57 20.37 -0.56
CA MET A 181 15.53 21.12 0.69
C MET A 181 14.08 21.21 1.19
N GLY A 182 13.76 20.63 2.33
CA GLY A 182 12.42 20.73 2.89
C GLY A 182 12.09 19.67 3.92
N ARG A 183 10.78 19.34 4.00
CA ARG A 183 10.24 18.33 4.90
C ARG A 183 10.03 16.96 4.20
N ASP A 184 10.23 16.89 2.89
CA ASP A 184 10.07 15.67 2.12
C ASP A 184 11.22 14.69 2.42
N GLU A 185 10.94 13.42 2.30
CA GLU A 185 11.88 12.33 2.58
C GLU A 185 12.47 11.80 1.27
N SER A 186 13.77 11.56 1.22
CA SER A 186 14.33 10.71 0.16
C SER A 186 14.03 9.26 0.51
N VAL A 187 13.39 8.56 -0.42
CA VAL A 187 12.98 7.16 -0.24
C VAL A 187 13.67 6.29 -1.27
N LEU A 188 14.32 5.21 -0.79
CA LEU A 188 14.86 4.15 -1.64
C LEU A 188 14.07 2.87 -1.41
N CYS A 189 13.70 2.20 -2.50
CA CYS A 189 13.01 0.94 -2.50
C CYS A 189 13.86 -0.15 -3.16
N PRO A 190 14.59 -0.98 -2.40
CA PRO A 190 15.31 -2.13 -2.95
C PRO A 190 14.34 -3.29 -3.16
N ARG A 191 13.95 -3.58 -4.40
CA ARG A 191 13.06 -4.68 -4.77
C ARG A 191 13.83 -5.88 -5.32
N TYR A 192 13.67 -7.04 -4.70
CA TYR A 192 14.28 -8.32 -5.04
C TYR A 192 13.24 -9.25 -5.68
N GLY A 193 13.07 -9.15 -7.01
CA GLY A 193 11.96 -9.84 -7.68
C GLY A 193 10.61 -9.37 -7.13
N ASN A 194 9.89 -10.27 -6.47
CA ASN A 194 8.57 -9.97 -5.90
C ASN A 194 8.60 -9.58 -4.41
N TYR A 195 9.77 -9.29 -3.86
CA TYR A 195 9.95 -9.00 -2.44
C TYR A 195 10.67 -7.66 -2.22
N VAL A 196 10.10 -6.83 -1.34
CA VAL A 196 10.71 -5.59 -0.83
C VAL A 196 10.99 -5.78 0.66
N PRO A 197 12.26 -5.86 1.12
CA PRO A 197 12.57 -6.09 2.54
C PRO A 197 12.17 -4.91 3.42
N LYS A 198 12.45 -3.69 2.99
CA LYS A 198 12.18 -2.42 3.68
C LYS A 198 12.29 -1.25 2.71
N PHE A 199 11.78 -0.11 3.11
CA PHE A 199 12.13 1.18 2.51
C PHE A 199 13.28 1.80 3.28
N GLU A 200 14.29 2.32 2.60
CA GLU A 200 15.35 3.13 3.20
C GLU A 200 14.96 4.60 3.09
N ILE A 201 15.02 5.30 4.20
CA ILE A 201 14.51 6.66 4.30
C ILE A 201 15.64 7.57 4.76
N HIS A 202 15.80 8.71 4.09
CA HIS A 202 16.67 9.79 4.54
C HIS A 202 15.90 11.10 4.57
N GLN A 203 15.82 11.71 5.73
CA GLN A 203 15.25 13.05 5.89
C GLN A 203 16.37 14.08 5.95
N SER A 204 16.43 14.93 4.93
CA SER A 204 17.39 16.01 4.90
C SER A 204 16.99 17.12 5.89
N ALA A 205 17.88 17.46 6.83
CA ALA A 205 17.67 18.53 7.81
C ALA A 205 17.81 19.92 7.20
N GLY A 206 17.04 20.23 6.14
CA GLY A 206 16.99 21.53 5.48
C GLY A 206 18.08 21.79 4.43
N LYS A 207 18.87 20.77 4.06
CA LYS A 207 19.82 20.81 2.93
C LYS A 207 19.70 19.52 2.15
N ALA A 208 19.68 19.61 0.82
CA ALA A 208 19.76 18.41 -0.03
C ALA A 208 21.09 17.68 0.27
N ASP A 209 20.99 16.38 0.59
CA ASP A 209 22.17 15.57 0.93
C ASP A 209 22.40 14.46 -0.10
N HIS A 210 22.71 14.89 -1.32
CA HIS A 210 22.95 13.98 -2.46
C HIS A 210 24.07 12.98 -2.18
N MET A 211 25.07 13.37 -1.38
CA MET A 211 26.20 12.50 -1.07
C MET A 211 25.79 11.34 -0.16
N HIS A 212 24.96 11.60 0.84
CA HIS A 212 24.42 10.57 1.72
C HIS A 212 23.51 9.62 0.94
N VAL A 213 22.58 10.16 0.14
CA VAL A 213 21.66 9.37 -0.67
C VAL A 213 22.43 8.53 -1.70
N ALA A 214 23.49 9.05 -2.33
CA ALA A 214 24.37 8.27 -3.19
C ALA A 214 25.04 7.13 -2.40
N GLY A 215 25.49 7.39 -1.17
CA GLY A 215 26.04 6.38 -0.26
C GLY A 215 25.07 5.23 0.02
N MET A 216 23.78 5.54 0.21
CA MET A 216 22.74 4.53 0.40
C MET A 216 22.59 3.62 -0.83
N HIS A 217 22.66 4.16 -2.05
CA HIS A 217 22.61 3.36 -3.28
C HIS A 217 23.84 2.42 -3.40
N ILE A 218 25.04 2.90 -3.03
CA ILE A 218 26.30 2.15 -3.15
C ILE A 218 26.24 0.83 -2.37
N ILE A 219 25.54 0.80 -1.23
CA ILE A 219 25.37 -0.43 -0.43
C ILE A 219 24.77 -1.55 -1.29
N TYR A 220 23.76 -1.25 -2.08
CA TYR A 220 23.07 -2.20 -2.94
C TYR A 220 23.82 -2.43 -4.27
N LEU A 221 24.40 -1.38 -4.85
CA LEU A 221 25.13 -1.43 -6.11
C LEU A 221 26.49 -2.13 -5.99
N SER A 222 26.92 -2.50 -4.78
CA SER A 222 28.08 -3.36 -4.55
C SER A 222 27.92 -4.73 -5.24
N ASP A 223 26.70 -5.23 -5.38
CA ASP A 223 26.38 -6.29 -6.32
C ASP A 223 26.20 -5.69 -7.72
N LYS A 224 27.11 -6.03 -8.64
CA LYS A 224 27.14 -5.52 -10.02
C LYS A 224 25.88 -5.87 -10.85
N LYS A 225 25.06 -6.81 -10.41
CA LYS A 225 23.78 -7.18 -11.05
C LYS A 225 22.63 -6.31 -10.57
N SER A 226 22.77 -5.65 -9.43
CA SER A 226 21.78 -4.68 -8.94
C SER A 226 21.75 -3.45 -9.85
N LYS A 227 20.58 -2.84 -10.00
CA LYS A 227 20.35 -1.67 -10.86
C LYS A 227 19.64 -0.58 -10.08
N ALA A 228 20.06 0.67 -10.19
CA ALA A 228 19.38 1.80 -9.58
C ALA A 228 18.62 2.61 -10.62
N TYR A 229 17.40 2.98 -10.28
CA TYR A 229 16.46 3.77 -11.08
C TYR A 229 16.11 5.02 -10.29
N ILE A 230 16.63 6.17 -10.72
CA ILE A 230 16.57 7.43 -9.99
C ILE A 230 15.74 8.43 -10.78
N ASP A 231 14.69 9.00 -10.17
CA ASP A 231 14.02 10.16 -10.76
C ASP A 231 14.99 11.34 -10.83
N THR A 232 15.40 11.70 -12.04
CA THR A 232 16.36 12.79 -12.29
C THR A 232 15.69 14.11 -12.63
N ILE A 233 14.36 14.19 -12.52
CA ILE A 233 13.65 15.47 -12.62
C ILE A 233 13.70 16.13 -11.23
N GLY A 234 14.70 16.97 -11.02
CA GLY A 234 14.94 17.64 -9.74
C GLY A 234 16.20 17.14 -9.04
N GLU A 235 16.11 16.91 -7.74
CA GLU A 235 17.27 16.64 -6.87
C GLU A 235 17.97 15.30 -7.16
N GLY A 236 17.26 14.33 -7.67
CA GLY A 236 17.86 13.04 -8.03
C GLY A 236 18.93 13.12 -9.12
N ALA A 237 18.95 14.21 -9.93
CA ALA A 237 20.02 14.43 -10.90
C ALA A 237 21.41 14.54 -10.22
N GLY A 238 21.48 15.13 -9.04
CA GLY A 238 22.72 15.24 -8.27
C GLY A 238 23.23 13.89 -7.77
N VAL A 239 22.31 13.02 -7.31
CA VAL A 239 22.61 11.65 -6.88
C VAL A 239 23.08 10.81 -8.06
N TYR A 240 22.35 10.87 -9.19
CA TYR A 240 22.67 10.18 -10.43
C TYR A 240 24.09 10.54 -10.91
N SER A 241 24.37 11.85 -11.08
CA SER A 241 25.70 12.34 -11.52
C SER A 241 26.82 11.91 -10.58
N ARG A 242 26.57 11.90 -9.27
CA ARG A 242 27.57 11.44 -8.29
C ARG A 242 27.87 9.96 -8.43
N LEU A 243 26.88 9.12 -8.64
CA LEU A 243 27.09 7.69 -8.85
C LEU A 243 27.82 7.40 -10.17
N GLU A 244 27.52 8.14 -11.26
CA GLU A 244 28.26 8.05 -12.51
C GLU A 244 29.74 8.46 -12.36
N GLU A 245 30.00 9.58 -11.64
CA GLU A 245 31.35 10.03 -11.32
C GLU A 245 32.16 8.99 -10.56
N LEU A 246 31.52 8.25 -9.64
CA LEU A 246 32.10 7.15 -8.89
C LEU A 246 32.28 5.87 -9.71
N GLY A 247 31.88 5.88 -10.98
CA GLY A 247 32.09 4.77 -11.93
C GLY A 247 31.00 3.71 -11.95
N TYR A 248 29.87 3.92 -11.28
CA TYR A 248 28.72 3.02 -11.36
C TYR A 248 28.04 3.16 -12.73
N ARG A 249 27.91 2.05 -13.49
CA ARG A 249 27.29 2.00 -14.82
C ARG A 249 25.90 1.37 -14.83
N ASN A 250 25.46 0.83 -13.71
CA ASN A 250 24.17 0.19 -13.48
C ASN A 250 23.18 1.16 -12.79
N VAL A 251 23.26 2.44 -13.15
CA VAL A 251 22.41 3.53 -12.67
C VAL A 251 21.68 4.13 -13.85
N TYR A 252 20.37 4.28 -13.73
CA TYR A 252 19.48 4.72 -14.80
C TYR A 252 18.67 5.94 -14.38
N SER A 253 18.58 6.89 -15.29
CA SER A 253 17.81 8.12 -15.14
C SER A 253 16.34 7.82 -15.48
N CYS A 254 15.45 7.96 -14.52
CA CYS A 254 14.00 7.93 -14.75
C CYS A 254 13.49 9.33 -15.03
N LYS A 255 12.67 9.46 -16.06
CA LYS A 255 12.00 10.72 -16.42
C LYS A 255 10.54 10.45 -16.71
N TYR A 256 9.71 10.65 -15.72
CA TYR A 256 8.28 10.33 -15.77
C TYR A 256 7.49 11.08 -16.85
N SER A 257 7.99 12.23 -17.32
CA SER A 257 7.38 12.99 -18.41
C SER A 257 7.67 12.43 -19.81
N GLU A 258 8.64 11.51 -19.97
CA GLU A 258 8.95 10.91 -21.26
C GLU A 258 7.78 10.10 -21.81
N SER A 259 7.78 9.93 -23.14
CA SER A 259 6.76 9.16 -23.84
C SER A 259 6.92 7.66 -23.53
N ALA A 260 5.83 6.99 -23.25
CA ALA A 260 5.75 5.54 -23.11
C ALA A 260 5.27 4.85 -24.41
N LYS A 261 5.57 5.44 -25.56
CA LYS A 261 5.14 4.91 -26.87
C LYS A 261 5.70 3.51 -27.10
N GLY A 262 4.82 2.56 -27.44
CA GLY A 262 5.19 1.17 -27.69
C GLY A 262 5.22 0.30 -26.42
N LEU A 263 5.01 0.88 -25.23
CA LEU A 263 4.84 0.14 -24.00
C LEU A 263 3.36 -0.13 -23.76
N HIS A 264 3.03 -1.38 -23.36
CA HIS A 264 1.68 -1.84 -23.10
C HIS A 264 1.59 -2.42 -21.68
N ASP A 265 0.37 -2.59 -21.18
CA ASP A 265 0.09 -3.35 -19.98
C ASP A 265 0.32 -4.87 -20.21
N LEU A 266 0.22 -5.68 -19.17
CA LEU A 266 0.40 -7.14 -19.26
C LEU A 266 -0.57 -7.83 -20.24
N THR A 267 -1.71 -7.20 -20.55
CA THR A 267 -2.70 -7.77 -21.49
C THR A 267 -2.43 -7.38 -22.93
N GLY A 268 -1.52 -6.43 -23.17
CA GLY A 268 -1.25 -5.84 -24.49
C GLY A 268 -2.38 -4.93 -25.01
N GLN A 269 -3.37 -4.60 -24.18
CA GLN A 269 -4.55 -3.84 -24.59
C GLN A 269 -4.43 -2.34 -24.36
N TYR A 270 -3.69 -1.92 -23.34
CA TYR A 270 -3.62 -0.53 -22.95
C TYR A 270 -2.25 0.08 -23.20
N GLU A 271 -2.25 1.28 -23.75
CA GLU A 271 -1.09 2.14 -23.89
C GLU A 271 -1.11 3.25 -22.83
N PHE A 272 0.03 3.92 -22.66
CA PHE A 272 0.23 4.89 -21.60
C PHE A 272 0.57 6.28 -22.14
N ALA A 273 0.10 7.31 -21.45
CA ALA A 273 0.34 8.70 -21.83
C ALA A 273 1.83 9.09 -21.67
N ASN A 274 2.50 8.55 -20.67
CA ASN A 274 3.89 8.82 -20.32
C ASN A 274 4.48 7.70 -19.46
N MET A 275 5.79 7.78 -19.16
CA MET A 275 6.52 6.80 -18.37
C MET A 275 5.97 6.67 -16.94
N ARG A 276 5.47 7.75 -16.32
CA ARG A 276 4.83 7.68 -15.01
C ARG A 276 3.61 6.77 -15.03
N ALA A 277 2.77 6.91 -16.04
CA ALA A 277 1.59 6.07 -16.18
C ALA A 277 1.97 4.59 -16.38
N TYR A 278 2.99 4.31 -17.17
CA TYR A 278 3.51 2.96 -17.37
C TYR A 278 4.04 2.35 -16.04
N CYS A 279 4.94 3.04 -15.35
CA CYS A 279 5.55 2.53 -14.11
C CYS A 279 4.51 2.29 -13.01
N TYR A 280 3.59 3.22 -12.84
CA TYR A 280 2.51 3.11 -11.86
C TYR A 280 1.52 1.99 -12.20
N TRP A 281 1.23 1.79 -13.48
CA TRP A 281 0.37 0.70 -13.91
C TRP A 281 1.08 -0.66 -13.78
N SER A 282 2.35 -0.73 -14.12
CA SER A 282 3.17 -1.93 -13.90
C SER A 282 3.24 -2.32 -12.42
N LEU A 283 3.38 -1.35 -11.53
CA LEU A 283 3.28 -1.57 -10.08
C LEU A 283 1.88 -2.08 -9.68
N ARG A 284 0.82 -1.49 -10.22
CA ARG A 284 -0.55 -1.96 -10.02
C ARG A 284 -0.71 -3.42 -10.46
N ASP A 285 -0.22 -3.77 -11.64
CA ASP A 285 -0.29 -5.12 -12.18
C ASP A 285 0.52 -6.11 -11.33
N TRP A 286 1.67 -5.70 -10.84
CA TRP A 286 2.49 -6.50 -9.92
C TRP A 286 1.79 -6.78 -8.59
N LEU A 287 1.03 -5.83 -8.06
CA LEU A 287 0.26 -5.97 -6.83
C LEU A 287 -1.08 -6.69 -7.02
N ASN A 288 -1.56 -6.80 -8.27
CA ASN A 288 -2.83 -7.45 -8.55
C ASN A 288 -2.76 -8.96 -8.25
N PRO A 289 -3.49 -9.48 -7.25
CA PRO A 289 -3.40 -10.89 -6.86
C PRO A 289 -3.82 -11.85 -7.98
N LYS A 290 -4.63 -11.39 -8.95
CA LYS A 290 -5.05 -12.21 -10.10
C LYS A 290 -3.89 -12.52 -11.05
N ASN A 291 -2.84 -11.69 -11.05
CA ASN A 291 -1.66 -11.92 -11.90
C ASN A 291 -0.67 -12.93 -11.31
N GLY A 292 -0.85 -13.32 -10.04
CA GLY A 292 -0.11 -14.42 -9.41
C GLY A 292 1.35 -14.16 -9.08
N PHE A 293 1.82 -12.90 -9.10
CA PHE A 293 3.22 -12.57 -8.78
C PHE A 293 3.58 -12.82 -7.32
N GLY A 294 2.60 -12.79 -6.41
CA GLY A 294 2.86 -12.97 -4.99
C GLY A 294 3.68 -11.84 -4.39
N ALA A 295 3.40 -10.61 -4.82
CA ALA A 295 4.06 -9.40 -4.31
C ALA A 295 4.10 -9.38 -2.78
N ALA A 296 5.25 -9.01 -2.21
CA ALA A 296 5.47 -8.94 -0.78
C ALA A 296 6.19 -7.63 -0.42
N ILE A 297 5.49 -6.75 0.29
CA ILE A 297 5.99 -5.44 0.73
C ILE A 297 5.77 -5.26 2.23
N PRO A 298 6.70 -4.61 2.95
CA PRO A 298 6.55 -4.41 4.37
C PRO A 298 5.35 -3.50 4.69
N PRO A 299 4.64 -3.71 5.79
CA PRO A 299 3.59 -2.81 6.24
C PRO A 299 4.10 -1.37 6.35
N CYS A 300 3.46 -0.46 5.61
CA CYS A 300 3.82 0.95 5.56
C CYS A 300 2.56 1.80 5.32
N ASP A 301 2.13 2.54 6.35
CA ASP A 301 0.93 3.38 6.28
C ASP A 301 1.04 4.47 5.20
N LYS A 302 2.25 5.02 4.98
CA LYS A 302 2.48 6.05 3.96
C LYS A 302 2.27 5.49 2.56
N LEU A 303 2.86 4.32 2.26
CA LEU A 303 2.65 3.65 0.97
C LEU A 303 1.18 3.27 0.76
N MET A 304 0.53 2.73 1.79
CA MET A 304 -0.89 2.38 1.74
C MET A 304 -1.75 3.59 1.36
N GLU A 305 -1.55 4.73 2.03
CA GLU A 305 -2.25 5.97 1.74
C GLU A 305 -1.96 6.48 0.31
N GLU A 306 -0.68 6.50 -0.09
CA GLU A 306 -0.27 6.93 -1.43
C GLU A 306 -0.90 6.08 -2.54
N ALA A 307 -0.93 4.77 -2.36
CA ALA A 307 -1.47 3.83 -3.32
C ALA A 307 -3.00 3.96 -3.48
N THR A 308 -3.71 4.07 -2.35
CA THR A 308 -5.18 4.13 -2.32
C THR A 308 -5.75 5.50 -2.67
N GLU A 309 -4.96 6.55 -2.53
CA GLU A 309 -5.33 7.92 -2.87
C GLU A 309 -4.81 8.35 -4.27
N THR A 310 -4.15 7.47 -5.00
CA THR A 310 -3.75 7.72 -6.40
C THR A 310 -4.83 7.28 -7.36
N HIS A 311 -5.25 8.19 -8.25
CA HIS A 311 -6.30 7.97 -9.24
C HIS A 311 -5.74 7.90 -10.66
N TRP A 312 -6.48 7.21 -11.52
CA TRP A 312 -6.16 7.07 -12.93
C TRP A 312 -7.39 7.29 -13.81
N LYS A 313 -7.18 7.55 -15.08
CA LYS A 313 -8.25 7.67 -16.08
C LYS A 313 -7.76 7.38 -17.49
N PHE A 314 -8.68 7.16 -18.39
CA PHE A 314 -8.38 7.20 -19.82
C PHE A 314 -8.33 8.64 -20.34
N GLN A 315 -7.36 8.93 -21.18
CA GLN A 315 -7.38 10.15 -22.01
C GLN A 315 -8.35 9.99 -23.17
N SER A 316 -8.62 11.09 -23.90
CA SER A 316 -9.51 11.09 -25.08
C SER A 316 -9.03 10.17 -26.21
N ASP A 317 -7.74 9.87 -26.26
CA ASP A 317 -7.11 8.95 -27.23
C ASP A 317 -7.04 7.49 -26.75
N GLY A 318 -7.64 7.18 -25.59
CA GLY A 318 -7.71 5.83 -25.04
C GLY A 318 -6.51 5.40 -24.20
N ARG A 319 -5.46 6.23 -24.08
CA ARG A 319 -4.29 5.92 -23.27
C ARG A 319 -4.56 6.14 -21.79
N ILE A 320 -3.94 5.32 -20.95
CA ILE A 320 -3.99 5.48 -19.48
C ILE A 320 -3.11 6.66 -19.06
N ILE A 321 -3.64 7.47 -18.16
CA ILE A 321 -2.90 8.53 -17.47
C ILE A 321 -3.16 8.45 -15.96
N ILE A 322 -2.10 8.61 -15.18
CA ILE A 322 -2.20 8.83 -13.73
C ILE A 322 -2.40 10.32 -13.48
N GLU A 323 -3.21 10.66 -12.52
CA GLU A 323 -3.45 12.04 -12.13
C GLU A 323 -2.15 12.79 -11.78
N PRO A 324 -2.12 14.12 -11.89
CA PRO A 324 -0.94 14.90 -11.53
C PRO A 324 -0.54 14.71 -10.06
N LYS A 325 0.78 14.67 -9.79
CA LYS A 325 1.34 14.54 -8.43
C LYS A 325 0.77 15.59 -7.47
N GLU A 326 0.48 16.78 -7.97
CA GLU A 326 -0.10 17.89 -7.20
C GLU A 326 -1.50 17.59 -6.65
N GLU A 327 -2.32 16.81 -7.37
CA GLU A 327 -3.66 16.43 -6.89
C GLU A 327 -3.56 15.39 -5.76
N ILE A 328 -2.62 14.45 -5.88
CA ILE A 328 -2.32 13.50 -4.80
C ILE A 328 -1.83 14.27 -3.57
N LYS A 329 -0.87 15.19 -3.74
CA LYS A 329 -0.33 16.04 -2.65
C LYS A 329 -1.42 16.83 -1.91
N LYS A 330 -2.40 17.34 -2.61
CA LYS A 330 -3.53 18.05 -1.98
C LYS A 330 -4.33 17.14 -1.04
N ARG A 331 -4.53 15.87 -1.42
CA ARG A 331 -5.28 14.90 -0.61
C ARG A 331 -4.46 14.38 0.57
N ILE A 332 -3.24 13.87 0.32
CA ILE A 332 -2.40 13.26 1.36
C ILE A 332 -1.50 14.25 2.09
N LYS A 333 -1.49 15.54 1.69
CA LYS A 333 -0.75 16.67 2.29
C LYS A 333 0.78 16.50 2.31
N ARG A 334 1.32 15.61 1.50
CA ARG A 334 2.73 15.32 1.29
C ARG A 334 2.98 14.77 -0.12
N SER A 335 4.23 14.61 -0.49
CA SER A 335 4.61 13.94 -1.73
C SER A 335 4.37 12.42 -1.64
N PRO A 336 4.03 11.71 -2.74
CA PRO A 336 3.88 10.26 -2.77
C PRO A 336 5.24 9.55 -2.98
N ASP A 337 6.21 9.81 -2.09
CA ASP A 337 7.62 9.45 -2.26
C ASP A 337 7.85 7.93 -2.22
N TYR A 338 7.06 7.21 -1.42
CA TYR A 338 7.13 5.74 -1.34
C TYR A 338 6.59 5.07 -2.61
N MET A 339 5.50 5.61 -3.13
CA MET A 339 4.88 5.12 -4.36
C MET A 339 5.79 5.41 -5.56
N ASP A 340 6.37 6.62 -5.65
CA ASP A 340 7.31 7.00 -6.70
C ASP A 340 8.58 6.11 -6.64
N ALA A 341 9.15 5.90 -5.45
CA ALA A 341 10.33 5.04 -5.28
C ALA A 341 10.05 3.59 -5.71
N LEU A 342 8.91 3.02 -5.30
CA LEU A 342 8.54 1.65 -5.68
C LEU A 342 8.24 1.56 -7.18
N ALA A 343 7.51 2.53 -7.76
CA ALA A 343 7.18 2.57 -9.18
C ALA A 343 8.43 2.69 -10.08
N ASN A 344 9.47 3.40 -9.63
CA ASN A 344 10.74 3.50 -10.35
C ASN A 344 11.40 2.14 -10.57
N THR A 345 11.15 1.13 -9.74
CA THR A 345 11.68 -0.23 -9.94
C THR A 345 11.10 -0.94 -11.17
N PHE A 346 10.04 -0.40 -11.76
CA PHE A 346 9.39 -0.88 -12.98
C PHE A 346 9.76 -0.06 -14.22
N TYR A 347 10.67 0.93 -14.09
CA TYR A 347 11.15 1.68 -15.23
C TYR A 347 11.90 0.76 -16.19
N PRO A 348 11.55 0.73 -17.49
CA PRO A 348 12.17 -0.17 -18.46
C PRO A 348 13.61 0.26 -18.72
N PHE A 349 14.50 -0.71 -18.81
CA PHE A 349 15.93 -0.48 -18.95
C PHE A 349 16.32 0.00 -20.36
N ASP A 350 15.65 -0.53 -21.36
CA ASP A 350 15.97 -0.29 -22.78
C ASP A 350 14.68 -0.50 -23.59
N TYR A 351 13.78 0.47 -23.55
CA TYR A 351 12.46 0.26 -24.11
C TYR A 351 12.44 0.30 -25.65
N ASP A 352 13.53 0.72 -26.30
CA ASP A 352 13.67 0.66 -27.76
C ASP A 352 13.87 -0.77 -28.30
N PHE A 353 14.13 -1.77 -27.42
CA PHE A 353 14.46 -3.15 -27.78
C PHE A 353 13.81 -4.24 -26.92
N ILE A 354 12.84 -3.90 -26.06
CA ILE A 354 12.23 -4.90 -25.18
C ILE A 354 11.22 -5.74 -25.95
N SER A 355 11.49 -7.05 -26.06
CA SER A 355 10.50 -8.03 -26.50
C SER A 355 9.49 -8.33 -25.37
N ASP A 356 8.27 -8.75 -25.73
CA ASP A 356 7.24 -9.13 -24.75
C ASP A 356 7.72 -10.18 -23.74
N GLU A 357 8.67 -11.06 -24.15
CA GLU A 357 9.29 -12.05 -23.26
C GLU A 357 10.24 -11.44 -22.21
N GLU A 358 10.88 -10.31 -22.51
CA GLU A 358 11.76 -9.62 -21.57
C GLU A 358 10.97 -8.76 -20.58
N LEU A 359 9.86 -8.16 -21.02
CA LEU A 359 8.91 -7.49 -20.13
C LEU A 359 8.39 -8.44 -19.04
N LEU A 360 8.03 -9.67 -19.41
CA LEU A 360 7.60 -10.69 -18.46
C LEU A 360 8.68 -11.12 -17.45
N LYS A 361 9.97 -11.07 -17.83
CA LYS A 361 11.09 -11.38 -16.93
C LYS A 361 11.32 -10.30 -15.86
N ASP A 362 10.93 -9.06 -16.12
CA ASP A 362 11.03 -7.97 -15.14
C ASP A 362 9.95 -8.05 -14.06
N PHE A 363 8.92 -8.89 -14.28
CA PHE A 363 7.87 -9.19 -13.31
C PHE A 363 8.15 -10.47 -12.49
N LEU A 364 9.13 -11.29 -12.91
CA LEU A 364 9.58 -12.50 -12.19
C LEU A 364 10.86 -12.21 -11.40
#